data_8774aa634d803184b826ad6163954bac
#
_entry.id   8774aa634d803184b826ad6163954bac
#
_cell.length_a   1.000
_cell.length_b   1.000
_cell.length_c   1.000
_cell.angle_alpha   90.00
_cell.angle_beta   90.00
_cell.angle_gamma   90.00
#
_symmetry.space_group_name_H-M   'P 1'
#
loop_
_entity.id
_entity.type
_entity.pdbx_description
1 polymer ?
#
loop_
_entity_poly.entity_id
_entity_poly.type
_entity_poly.pdbx_seq_one_letter_code
_entity_poly.pdbx_strand_id
1 'polypeptide(L)'
;MTAPRSEGKKYCLIPQYKKPQNIGLLGLYATVCVLLAGCSVIPIDGPMVSDVQKTSQNKTGFRFVLEPVDQHVLTVLDSCKSEDNFELLRDDRPKSLTLGPGDGLQLSIYQVDAAGAFTQNQMSSVAVQGGGQGAAPLPKAYMSGLTIGEDGYISVPYAGRIHIAGLTIDSAQQLIENRLRNMLTDPQVSLNVVANASNLVTVTGAVKVPGRYPLSSAGETLVDILATAGGSLSQQSDTWLEVTRRGQLISVPLQKLLRMPTANIHVDKGDLINVVVKARTYQVFGAAKQPSEYPVRDDDDGETVAKGLAHAGGLIDSQADSRGVFLFRYERPKIVEEFKQPLQVIQAEAQPLVDPVTGRVPVVYAFDMSKPKGYFMAMHFQMQSGDVLFISNARLVEWLKVINLLGTFTQAGSRGASMGGGF
;
A
#
# COMPACT_ATOMS: atom_id res chain seq x y z
N MET A 1 48.00 0.45 110.82
CA MET A 1 49.30 -0.01 110.36
C MET A 1 49.41 0.13 108.91
N THR A 2 50.32 0.90 108.50
CA THR A 2 51.14 1.05 107.31
C THR A 2 50.52 1.80 106.11
N ALA A 3 51.25 2.82 105.86
CA ALA A 3 51.11 3.99 104.99
C ALA A 3 51.19 3.69 103.47
N PRO A 4 50.86 4.74 102.68
CA PRO A 4 50.68 4.68 101.31
C PRO A 4 51.91 4.97 100.45
N ARG A 5 51.83 4.61 99.16
CA ARG A 5 52.84 4.97 98.18
C ARG A 5 52.23 5.69 96.98
N SER A 6 52.83 6.78 96.60
CA SER A 6 52.52 7.81 95.60
C SER A 6 52.38 7.32 94.16
N GLU A 7 51.41 7.86 93.49
CA GLU A 7 51.10 7.76 92.05
C GLU A 7 51.93 8.74 91.21
N GLY A 8 52.61 8.20 90.20
CA GLY A 8 53.25 8.98 89.15
C GLY A 8 52.27 9.16 87.94
N LYS A 9 51.93 10.43 87.68
CA LYS A 9 51.19 10.79 86.51
C LYS A 9 51.98 10.60 85.19
N LYS A 10 51.57 9.66 84.39
CA LYS A 10 52.03 9.53 82.97
C LYS A 10 51.23 10.45 82.08
N TYR A 11 51.90 11.45 81.52
CA TYR A 11 51.30 12.28 80.42
C TYR A 11 51.32 11.47 79.11
N CYS A 12 50.17 11.27 78.53
CA CYS A 12 50.01 10.63 77.27
C CYS A 12 50.24 11.69 76.16
N LEU A 13 51.36 11.53 75.43
CA LEU A 13 51.68 12.31 74.26
C LEU A 13 50.70 11.91 73.08
N ILE A 14 49.79 12.82 72.69
CA ILE A 14 48.96 12.67 71.52
C ILE A 14 49.84 12.92 70.28
N PRO A 15 50.01 11.98 69.34
CA PRO A 15 50.73 12.26 68.11
C PRO A 15 49.93 13.29 67.25
N GLN A 16 50.60 14.36 66.88
CA GLN A 16 50.07 15.33 65.93
C GLN A 16 49.90 14.65 64.57
N TYR A 17 48.63 14.55 64.13
CA TYR A 17 48.24 14.06 62.79
C TYR A 17 48.66 15.12 61.76
N LYS A 18 49.71 14.81 60.97
CA LYS A 18 50.11 15.61 59.81
C LYS A 18 49.00 15.56 58.76
N LYS A 19 48.31 16.69 58.47
CA LYS A 19 47.35 16.83 57.40
C LYS A 19 47.92 16.39 56.05
N PRO A 20 47.29 15.47 55.31
CA PRO A 20 47.83 15.12 54.03
C PRO A 20 47.61 16.30 53.06
N GLN A 21 48.67 16.78 52.43
CA GLN A 21 48.71 17.85 51.45
C GLN A 21 48.11 17.45 50.07
N ASN A 22 47.34 16.35 49.97
CA ASN A 22 46.81 15.83 48.71
C ASN A 22 45.29 15.93 48.57
N ILE A 23 44.65 16.95 49.17
CA ILE A 23 43.20 17.19 49.00
C ILE A 23 42.84 17.51 47.53
N GLY A 24 43.77 18.14 46.79
CA GLY A 24 43.58 18.41 45.35
C GLY A 24 43.54 17.17 44.46
N LEU A 25 44.35 16.14 44.80
CA LEU A 25 44.41 14.91 44.00
C LEU A 25 43.18 14.01 44.25
N LEU A 26 42.69 13.96 45.49
CA LEU A 26 41.46 13.21 45.83
C LEU A 26 40.21 13.87 45.22
N GLY A 27 40.16 15.20 45.21
CA GLY A 27 39.10 15.96 44.53
C GLY A 27 39.11 15.71 43.01
N LEU A 28 40.29 15.69 42.40
CA LEU A 28 40.42 15.40 40.96
C LEU A 28 40.00 13.96 40.66
N TYR A 29 40.35 12.98 41.49
CA TYR A 29 39.94 11.57 41.31
C TYR A 29 38.44 11.37 41.50
N ALA A 30 37.83 12.02 42.48
CA ALA A 30 36.39 11.97 42.69
C ALA A 30 35.61 12.61 41.51
N THR A 31 36.10 13.73 40.98
CA THR A 31 35.51 14.40 39.83
C THR A 31 35.63 13.55 38.54
N VAL A 32 36.79 12.90 38.36
CA VAL A 32 36.98 11.97 37.22
C VAL A 32 36.09 10.71 37.36
N CYS A 33 35.91 10.16 38.57
CA CYS A 33 35.00 9.03 38.80
C CYS A 33 33.53 9.40 38.59
N VAL A 34 33.08 10.59 38.97
CA VAL A 34 31.72 11.09 38.72
C VAL A 34 31.49 11.32 37.22
N LEU A 35 32.52 11.82 36.50
CA LEU A 35 32.45 11.98 35.04
C LEU A 35 32.41 10.64 34.28
N LEU A 36 33.08 9.60 34.80
CA LEU A 36 33.04 8.25 34.21
C LEU A 36 31.72 7.49 34.49
N ALA A 37 31.02 7.79 35.57
CA ALA A 37 29.71 7.22 35.90
C ALA A 37 28.57 7.89 35.14
N GLY A 38 28.79 9.07 34.54
CA GLY A 38 27.77 9.87 33.82
C GLY A 38 27.48 9.46 32.37
N CYS A 39 28.17 8.45 31.83
CA CYS A 39 28.04 8.07 30.41
C CYS A 39 26.66 7.51 29.99
N SER A 40 25.72 7.24 30.92
CA SER A 40 24.37 6.73 30.60
C SER A 40 23.31 7.81 30.45
N VAL A 41 23.64 9.10 30.64
CA VAL A 41 22.65 10.22 30.64
C VAL A 41 22.69 11.06 29.37
N ILE A 42 23.61 10.74 28.44
CA ILE A 42 23.70 11.52 27.19
C ILE A 42 22.63 11.08 26.22
N PRO A 43 21.78 12.00 25.72
CA PRO A 43 20.75 11.66 24.74
C PRO A 43 21.40 11.16 23.45
N ILE A 44 21.03 9.95 23.03
CA ILE A 44 21.45 9.30 21.79
C ILE A 44 20.30 9.41 20.81
N ASP A 45 20.56 9.92 19.60
CA ASP A 45 19.55 10.11 18.55
C ASP A 45 19.26 8.81 17.77
N GLY A 46 19.14 7.67 18.46
CA GLY A 46 18.81 6.38 17.86
C GLY A 46 19.97 5.35 17.95
N PRO A 47 19.78 4.13 17.42
CA PRO A 47 20.72 3.03 17.57
C PRO A 47 22.01 3.26 16.78
N MET A 48 23.15 2.94 17.39
CA MET A 48 24.43 2.89 16.68
C MET A 48 24.55 1.59 15.87
N VAL A 49 25.45 1.57 14.89
CA VAL A 49 25.76 0.36 14.08
C VAL A 49 26.04 -0.86 14.98
N SER A 50 26.82 -0.66 16.06
CA SER A 50 27.13 -1.72 17.04
C SER A 50 25.89 -2.23 17.78
N ASP A 51 24.91 -1.39 18.03
CA ASP A 51 23.73 -1.76 18.80
C ASP A 51 22.76 -2.57 17.92
N VAL A 52 22.60 -2.20 16.67
CA VAL A 52 21.85 -2.99 15.67
C VAL A 52 22.46 -4.38 15.53
N GLN A 53 23.80 -4.47 15.39
CA GLN A 53 24.51 -5.74 15.28
C GLN A 53 24.40 -6.61 16.54
N LYS A 54 24.54 -6.03 17.74
CA LYS A 54 24.42 -6.76 19.01
C LYS A 54 22.98 -7.22 19.26
N THR A 55 22.00 -6.39 18.97
CA THR A 55 20.58 -6.71 19.18
C THR A 55 20.12 -7.83 18.24
N SER A 56 20.63 -7.89 17.00
CA SER A 56 20.33 -9.00 16.08
C SER A 56 20.79 -10.36 16.59
N GLN A 57 21.81 -10.39 17.45
CA GLN A 57 22.38 -11.61 18.07
C GLN A 57 21.70 -11.99 19.39
N ASN A 58 20.87 -11.12 19.97
CA ASN A 58 20.20 -11.40 21.24
C ASN A 58 19.10 -12.46 21.10
N LYS A 59 19.14 -13.48 21.96
CA LYS A 59 18.12 -14.54 22.00
C LYS A 59 16.89 -14.18 22.85
N THR A 60 16.94 -13.08 23.59
CA THR A 60 15.86 -12.63 24.49
C THR A 60 15.39 -11.23 24.12
N GLY A 61 14.07 -11.01 24.01
CA GLY A 61 13.48 -9.73 23.65
C GLY A 61 13.01 -9.66 22.18
N PHE A 62 12.84 -8.45 21.65
CA PHE A 62 12.45 -8.23 20.28
C PHE A 62 13.58 -8.69 19.34
N ARG A 63 13.26 -9.58 18.42
CA ARG A 63 14.21 -10.16 17.47
C ARG A 63 13.88 -9.72 16.04
N PHE A 64 14.91 -9.50 15.26
CA PHE A 64 14.81 -9.20 13.84
C PHE A 64 15.94 -9.89 13.06
N VAL A 65 15.77 -10.01 11.76
CA VAL A 65 16.81 -10.50 10.87
C VAL A 65 17.64 -9.30 10.40
N LEU A 66 18.95 -9.34 10.59
CA LEU A 66 19.86 -8.34 10.03
C LEU A 66 20.48 -8.92 8.75
N GLU A 67 20.18 -8.28 7.62
CA GLU A 67 20.61 -8.73 6.30
C GLU A 67 21.47 -7.67 5.60
N PRO A 68 22.77 -7.91 5.39
CA PRO A 68 23.59 -7.04 4.55
C PRO A 68 23.14 -7.11 3.12
N VAL A 69 22.89 -5.96 2.49
CA VAL A 69 22.37 -5.93 1.12
C VAL A 69 23.47 -6.25 0.12
N ASP A 70 23.27 -7.34 -0.60
CA ASP A 70 24.10 -7.79 -1.70
C ASP A 70 23.27 -8.15 -2.94
N GLN A 71 23.93 -8.67 -3.99
CA GLN A 71 23.26 -9.06 -5.24
C GLN A 71 22.24 -10.20 -5.03
N HIS A 72 22.51 -11.12 -4.09
CA HIS A 72 21.61 -12.23 -3.79
C HIS A 72 20.30 -11.72 -3.19
N VAL A 73 20.37 -10.83 -2.21
CA VAL A 73 19.18 -10.22 -1.58
C VAL A 73 18.31 -9.50 -2.62
N LEU A 74 18.92 -8.74 -3.54
CA LEU A 74 18.19 -8.07 -4.63
C LEU A 74 17.47 -9.07 -5.54
N THR A 75 18.14 -10.16 -5.91
CA THR A 75 17.56 -11.21 -6.76
C THR A 75 16.37 -11.89 -6.09
N VAL A 76 16.47 -12.22 -4.80
CA VAL A 76 15.37 -12.81 -4.02
C VAL A 76 14.19 -11.85 -3.95
N LEU A 77 14.43 -10.58 -3.63
CA LEU A 77 13.37 -9.58 -3.55
C LEU A 77 12.66 -9.38 -4.89
N ASP A 78 13.39 -9.40 -6.02
CA ASP A 78 12.80 -9.29 -7.35
C ASP A 78 11.99 -10.53 -7.74
N SER A 79 12.47 -11.74 -7.42
CA SER A 79 11.73 -12.98 -7.70
C SER A 79 10.41 -13.07 -6.93
N CYS A 80 10.37 -12.56 -5.71
CA CYS A 80 9.19 -12.59 -4.85
C CYS A 80 8.14 -11.49 -5.12
N LYS A 81 8.42 -10.53 -6.02
CA LYS A 81 7.47 -9.48 -6.40
C LYS A 81 6.26 -10.00 -7.19
N SER A 82 6.38 -11.14 -7.86
CA SER A 82 5.40 -11.62 -8.85
C SER A 82 4.20 -12.40 -8.31
N GLU A 83 4.13 -12.68 -7.00
CA GLU A 83 2.99 -13.41 -6.40
C GLU A 83 1.84 -12.46 -5.98
N ASP A 84 1.31 -11.69 -6.92
CA ASP A 84 0.04 -11.00 -6.68
C ASP A 84 -1.12 -11.95 -7.02
N ASN A 85 -2.06 -12.15 -6.08
CA ASN A 85 -3.27 -12.99 -6.19
C ASN A 85 -4.24 -12.55 -7.32
N PHE A 86 -3.72 -11.88 -8.35
CA PHE A 86 -4.49 -11.31 -9.45
C PHE A 86 -5.02 -12.38 -10.42
N GLU A 87 -4.37 -13.55 -10.48
CA GLU A 87 -4.81 -14.66 -11.32
C GLU A 87 -6.16 -15.23 -10.91
N LEU A 88 -6.58 -15.06 -9.66
CA LEU A 88 -7.85 -15.59 -9.14
C LEU A 88 -9.09 -14.99 -9.79
N LEU A 89 -9.00 -13.77 -10.37
CA LEU A 89 -10.13 -13.14 -11.10
C LEU A 89 -9.96 -13.16 -12.62
N ARG A 90 -8.90 -13.76 -13.13
CA ARG A 90 -8.62 -13.79 -14.56
C ARG A 90 -9.62 -14.70 -15.27
N ASP A 91 -10.69 -14.07 -15.75
CA ASP A 91 -11.62 -14.67 -16.71
C ASP A 91 -11.36 -13.96 -18.04
N ASP A 92 -10.65 -14.62 -18.95
CA ASP A 92 -10.13 -14.01 -20.20
C ASP A 92 -11.21 -13.67 -21.23
N ARG A 93 -12.49 -13.91 -20.93
CA ARG A 93 -13.59 -13.67 -21.85
C ARG A 93 -14.68 -12.81 -21.23
N PRO A 94 -15.13 -11.77 -21.95
CA PRO A 94 -16.33 -11.06 -21.54
C PRO A 94 -17.50 -12.04 -21.49
N LYS A 95 -18.21 -12.07 -20.37
CA LYS A 95 -19.39 -12.92 -20.23
C LYS A 95 -20.53 -12.34 -21.03
N SER A 96 -21.22 -13.19 -21.80
CA SER A 96 -22.44 -12.80 -22.49
C SER A 96 -23.44 -12.26 -21.47
N LEU A 97 -23.92 -11.04 -21.70
CA LEU A 97 -24.95 -10.45 -20.84
C LEU A 97 -26.27 -11.21 -21.03
N THR A 98 -26.91 -11.51 -19.92
CA THR A 98 -28.22 -12.14 -19.89
C THR A 98 -29.27 -11.13 -19.46
N LEU A 99 -30.45 -11.20 -20.08
CA LEU A 99 -31.60 -10.40 -19.70
C LEU A 99 -32.04 -10.73 -18.27
N GLY A 100 -32.48 -9.73 -17.53
CA GLY A 100 -32.91 -9.89 -16.15
C GLY A 100 -34.14 -9.05 -15.81
N PRO A 101 -34.75 -9.31 -14.65
CA PRO A 101 -35.85 -8.52 -14.14
C PRO A 101 -35.53 -7.02 -14.08
N GLY A 102 -36.44 -6.17 -14.49
CA GLY A 102 -36.30 -4.73 -14.54
C GLY A 102 -35.66 -4.17 -15.81
N ASP A 103 -35.09 -5.02 -16.69
CA ASP A 103 -34.56 -4.53 -17.95
C ASP A 103 -35.68 -4.01 -18.86
N GLY A 104 -35.47 -2.83 -19.45
CA GLY A 104 -36.36 -2.22 -20.45
C GLY A 104 -35.95 -2.67 -21.84
N LEU A 105 -36.92 -3.17 -22.60
CA LEU A 105 -36.73 -3.73 -23.93
C LEU A 105 -37.54 -2.97 -24.97
N GLN A 106 -37.00 -2.85 -26.15
CA GLN A 106 -37.68 -2.40 -27.34
C GLN A 106 -37.81 -3.57 -28.30
N LEU A 107 -39.05 -3.96 -28.56
CA LEU A 107 -39.36 -5.06 -29.45
C LEU A 107 -39.89 -4.50 -30.79
N SER A 108 -39.33 -4.93 -31.93
CA SER A 108 -39.79 -4.65 -33.26
C SER A 108 -40.09 -5.98 -33.98
N ILE A 109 -41.30 -6.12 -34.49
CA ILE A 109 -41.71 -7.30 -35.25
C ILE A 109 -41.90 -6.91 -36.70
N TYR A 110 -41.26 -7.59 -37.61
CA TYR A 110 -41.36 -7.43 -39.04
C TYR A 110 -42.05 -8.65 -39.64
N GLN A 111 -42.99 -8.42 -40.58
CA GLN A 111 -43.64 -9.49 -41.30
C GLN A 111 -43.41 -9.27 -42.80
N VAL A 112 -43.19 -10.33 -43.55
CA VAL A 112 -43.12 -10.30 -45.00
C VAL A 112 -44.52 -10.43 -45.53
N ASP A 113 -45.04 -9.37 -46.16
CA ASP A 113 -46.31 -9.47 -46.88
C ASP A 113 -46.14 -10.18 -48.22
N ALA A 114 -47.20 -10.75 -48.70
CA ALA A 114 -47.27 -11.50 -50.00
C ALA A 114 -46.78 -10.69 -51.24
N ALA A 115 -46.56 -9.38 -51.07
CA ALA A 115 -46.01 -8.46 -52.09
C ALA A 115 -44.45 -8.30 -51.94
N GLY A 116 -43.79 -9.02 -51.04
CA GLY A 116 -42.33 -8.97 -50.88
C GLY A 116 -41.76 -7.73 -50.22
N ALA A 117 -42.57 -6.85 -49.67
CA ALA A 117 -42.13 -5.68 -48.95
C ALA A 117 -42.13 -5.93 -47.46
N PHE A 118 -41.02 -5.57 -46.79
CA PHE A 118 -40.96 -5.59 -45.31
C PHE A 118 -41.91 -4.55 -44.75
N THR A 119 -42.90 -5.00 -44.01
CA THR A 119 -43.89 -4.12 -43.42
C THR A 119 -43.58 -3.97 -41.91
N GLN A 120 -43.22 -2.75 -41.45
CA GLN A 120 -42.99 -2.37 -40.05
C GLN A 120 -44.30 -1.88 -39.43
N ASN A 121 -44.83 -2.59 -38.46
CA ASN A 121 -46.09 -2.25 -37.80
C ASN A 121 -45.86 -1.16 -36.73
N GLN A 122 -45.97 0.12 -37.14
CA GLN A 122 -45.95 1.24 -36.17
C GLN A 122 -47.40 1.56 -35.72
N MET A 123 -47.62 1.50 -34.45
CA MET A 123 -48.78 2.08 -33.80
C MET A 123 -48.52 3.59 -33.58
N SER A 124 -48.61 4.40 -34.63
CA SER A 124 -48.63 5.85 -34.50
C SER A 124 -50.07 6.34 -34.44
N SER A 125 -50.49 6.79 -33.27
CA SER A 125 -51.70 7.57 -33.09
C SER A 125 -51.43 9.04 -33.45
N VAL A 126 -51.22 9.36 -34.74
CA VAL A 126 -51.36 10.73 -35.24
C VAL A 126 -52.10 10.66 -36.55
N ALA A 127 -53.37 10.96 -36.51
CA ALA A 127 -54.18 11.24 -37.71
C ALA A 127 -53.68 12.57 -38.29
N VAL A 128 -52.92 12.52 -39.38
CA VAL A 128 -52.72 13.66 -40.23
C VAL A 128 -53.74 13.56 -41.38
N GLN A 129 -54.78 14.39 -41.31
CA GLN A 129 -55.65 14.64 -42.45
C GLN A 129 -54.89 15.37 -43.54
N GLY A 130 -54.62 14.68 -44.61
CA GLY A 130 -54.03 15.26 -45.82
C GLY A 130 -54.06 14.24 -46.94
N GLY A 131 -55.01 14.37 -47.84
CA GLY A 131 -55.25 13.49 -48.99
C GLY A 131 -54.08 13.46 -49.95
N GLY A 132 -53.62 12.26 -50.25
CA GLY A 132 -52.62 11.93 -51.27
C GLY A 132 -52.77 10.46 -51.65
N GLN A 133 -53.28 10.13 -52.83
CA GLN A 133 -53.31 8.79 -53.39
C GLN A 133 -51.87 8.26 -53.55
N GLY A 134 -51.56 7.11 -52.95
CA GLY A 134 -50.31 6.38 -53.22
C GLY A 134 -49.47 6.05 -52.08
N ALA A 135 -49.88 6.12 -50.80
CA ALA A 135 -49.13 5.63 -49.69
C ALA A 135 -49.19 4.11 -49.62
N ALA A 136 -48.08 3.45 -49.91
CA ALA A 136 -47.89 2.03 -49.62
C ALA A 136 -48.22 1.76 -48.16
N PRO A 137 -48.87 0.65 -47.81
CA PRO A 137 -49.21 0.34 -46.44
C PRO A 137 -47.92 0.19 -45.62
N LEU A 138 -47.71 1.06 -44.63
CA LEU A 138 -46.60 0.99 -43.69
C LEU A 138 -46.84 -0.17 -42.71
N PRO A 139 -45.89 -0.96 -42.51
CA PRO A 139 -45.93 -2.17 -41.69
C PRO A 139 -45.77 -1.91 -40.21
N LYS A 140 -46.50 -2.63 -39.42
CA LYS A 140 -46.77 -2.24 -38.05
C LYS A 140 -46.61 -3.37 -37.05
N ALA A 141 -45.57 -3.38 -36.26
CA ALA A 141 -45.67 -3.61 -34.84
C ALA A 141 -44.39 -3.09 -34.18
N TYR A 142 -44.45 -1.84 -33.79
CA TYR A 142 -43.43 -1.27 -32.93
C TYR A 142 -43.98 -1.22 -31.51
N MET A 143 -43.34 -1.96 -30.58
CA MET A 143 -43.66 -1.86 -29.17
C MET A 143 -42.44 -1.33 -28.45
N SER A 144 -42.48 -0.08 -28.02
CA SER A 144 -41.48 0.51 -27.13
C SER A 144 -41.95 0.35 -25.69
N GLY A 145 -40.99 0.08 -24.77
CA GLY A 145 -41.26 0.13 -23.33
C GLY A 145 -41.76 -1.16 -22.70
N LEU A 146 -41.38 -2.33 -23.23
CA LEU A 146 -41.54 -3.59 -22.52
C LEU A 146 -40.53 -3.67 -21.36
N THR A 147 -41.00 -4.01 -20.17
CA THR A 147 -40.10 -4.26 -19.01
C THR A 147 -40.24 -5.72 -18.61
N ILE A 148 -39.11 -6.35 -18.29
CA ILE A 148 -39.09 -7.71 -17.75
C ILE A 148 -39.64 -7.66 -16.34
N GLY A 149 -40.71 -8.42 -16.08
CA GLY A 149 -41.28 -8.53 -14.74
C GLY A 149 -40.33 -9.17 -13.72
N GLU A 150 -40.65 -9.04 -12.45
CA GLU A 150 -39.90 -9.70 -11.36
C GLU A 150 -39.90 -11.23 -11.54
N ASP A 151 -40.91 -11.78 -12.16
CA ASP A 151 -41.08 -13.20 -12.50
C ASP A 151 -40.25 -13.63 -13.74
N GLY A 152 -39.54 -12.71 -14.37
CA GLY A 152 -38.71 -12.95 -15.56
C GLY A 152 -39.48 -13.03 -16.87
N TYR A 153 -40.77 -12.67 -16.91
CA TYR A 153 -41.63 -12.71 -18.09
C TYR A 153 -41.79 -11.35 -18.74
N ILE A 154 -42.03 -11.38 -20.06
CA ILE A 154 -42.58 -10.26 -20.84
C ILE A 154 -43.89 -10.67 -21.43
N SER A 155 -44.73 -9.68 -21.73
CA SER A 155 -46.00 -9.91 -22.48
C SER A 155 -45.83 -9.39 -23.91
N VAL A 156 -45.84 -10.32 -24.85
CA VAL A 156 -45.72 -10.04 -26.29
C VAL A 156 -47.06 -10.24 -26.94
N PRO A 157 -47.60 -9.25 -27.70
CA PRO A 157 -48.83 -9.43 -28.44
C PRO A 157 -48.77 -10.63 -29.36
N TYR A 158 -49.86 -11.35 -29.44
CA TYR A 158 -50.05 -12.59 -30.22
C TYR A 158 -49.20 -13.80 -29.68
N ALA A 159 -48.07 -13.58 -29.05
CA ALA A 159 -47.22 -14.64 -28.48
C ALA A 159 -47.48 -14.91 -26.98
N GLY A 160 -48.22 -14.01 -26.27
CA GLY A 160 -48.55 -14.14 -24.87
C GLY A 160 -47.36 -13.86 -23.93
N ARG A 161 -47.40 -14.50 -22.77
CA ARG A 161 -46.32 -14.38 -21.75
C ARG A 161 -45.15 -15.30 -22.10
N ILE A 162 -43.96 -14.75 -22.16
CA ILE A 162 -42.74 -15.48 -22.50
C ILE A 162 -41.69 -15.23 -21.44
N HIS A 163 -41.09 -16.28 -20.89
CA HIS A 163 -39.98 -16.18 -19.93
C HIS A 163 -38.68 -15.96 -20.68
N ILE A 164 -38.03 -14.83 -20.46
CA ILE A 164 -36.77 -14.44 -21.13
C ILE A 164 -35.66 -14.12 -20.17
N ALA A 165 -35.93 -14.07 -18.87
CA ALA A 165 -34.85 -13.86 -17.88
C ALA A 165 -33.82 -15.00 -17.95
N GLY A 166 -32.53 -14.65 -17.88
CA GLY A 166 -31.40 -15.58 -17.99
C GLY A 166 -31.01 -15.92 -19.44
N LEU A 167 -31.79 -15.51 -20.45
CA LEU A 167 -31.44 -15.69 -21.87
C LEU A 167 -30.55 -14.54 -22.36
N THR A 168 -29.75 -14.80 -23.39
CA THR A 168 -29.11 -13.74 -24.18
C THR A 168 -30.12 -13.08 -25.08
N ILE A 169 -29.83 -11.88 -25.60
CA ILE A 169 -30.69 -11.15 -26.50
C ILE A 169 -31.06 -12.02 -27.73
N ASP A 170 -30.07 -12.68 -28.34
CA ASP A 170 -30.24 -13.53 -29.49
C ASP A 170 -31.17 -14.74 -29.21
N SER A 171 -30.97 -15.39 -28.07
CA SER A 171 -31.80 -16.51 -27.63
C SER A 171 -33.24 -16.09 -27.36
N ALA A 172 -33.42 -14.90 -26.77
CA ALA A 172 -34.75 -14.34 -26.52
C ALA A 172 -35.46 -13.97 -27.84
N GLN A 173 -34.75 -13.38 -28.81
CA GLN A 173 -35.29 -13.10 -30.15
C GLN A 173 -35.78 -14.40 -30.82
N GLN A 174 -34.93 -15.41 -30.88
CA GLN A 174 -35.31 -16.72 -31.48
C GLN A 174 -36.51 -17.36 -30.78
N LEU A 175 -36.60 -17.25 -29.44
CA LEU A 175 -37.72 -17.78 -28.69
C LEU A 175 -39.04 -17.05 -29.03
N ILE A 176 -38.96 -15.71 -29.15
CA ILE A 176 -40.13 -14.89 -29.53
C ILE A 176 -40.56 -15.21 -30.99
N GLU A 177 -39.63 -15.28 -31.94
CA GLU A 177 -39.89 -15.64 -33.36
C GLU A 177 -40.58 -17.01 -33.45
N ASN A 178 -40.07 -18.02 -32.75
CA ASN A 178 -40.63 -19.34 -32.75
C ASN A 178 -42.06 -19.39 -32.21
N ARG A 179 -42.38 -18.55 -31.23
CA ARG A 179 -43.77 -18.43 -30.72
C ARG A 179 -44.70 -17.72 -31.68
N LEU A 180 -44.20 -16.72 -32.40
CA LEU A 180 -44.96 -15.96 -33.38
C LEU A 180 -45.23 -16.71 -34.70
N ARG A 181 -44.37 -17.67 -35.09
CA ARG A 181 -44.55 -18.48 -36.32
C ARG A 181 -45.87 -19.21 -36.39
N ASN A 182 -46.50 -19.49 -35.24
CA ASN A 182 -47.83 -20.11 -35.24
C ASN A 182 -48.98 -19.15 -35.65
N MET A 183 -48.71 -17.84 -35.67
CA MET A 183 -49.74 -16.82 -35.91
C MET A 183 -49.35 -15.85 -37.02
N LEU A 184 -48.09 -15.70 -37.33
CA LEU A 184 -47.58 -14.79 -38.35
C LEU A 184 -46.77 -15.59 -39.38
N THR A 185 -46.83 -15.14 -40.64
CA THR A 185 -46.04 -15.74 -41.73
C THR A 185 -44.63 -15.15 -41.70
N ASP A 186 -43.62 -15.98 -41.43
CA ASP A 186 -42.21 -15.66 -41.41
C ASP A 186 -41.87 -14.40 -40.61
N PRO A 187 -42.23 -14.34 -39.30
CA PRO A 187 -41.98 -13.18 -38.47
C PRO A 187 -40.49 -13.04 -38.21
N GLN A 188 -40.00 -11.80 -38.35
CA GLN A 188 -38.64 -11.45 -37.90
C GLN A 188 -38.75 -10.50 -36.71
N VAL A 189 -37.94 -10.80 -35.65
CA VAL A 189 -37.96 -10.05 -34.41
C VAL A 189 -36.64 -9.38 -34.21
N SER A 190 -36.66 -8.08 -33.89
CA SER A 190 -35.49 -7.35 -33.38
C SER A 190 -35.77 -6.94 -31.94
N LEU A 191 -34.87 -7.30 -31.04
CA LEU A 191 -34.95 -7.01 -29.62
C LEU A 191 -33.76 -6.17 -29.20
N ASN A 192 -34.00 -4.97 -28.68
CA ASN A 192 -32.98 -4.07 -28.20
C ASN A 192 -33.18 -3.76 -26.69
N VAL A 193 -32.13 -3.69 -25.94
CA VAL A 193 -32.15 -3.25 -24.53
C VAL A 193 -32.05 -1.72 -24.51
N VAL A 194 -33.08 -1.04 -24.02
CA VAL A 194 -33.14 0.43 -23.90
C VAL A 194 -32.83 0.90 -22.49
N ALA A 195 -33.06 0.05 -21.50
CA ALA A 195 -32.67 0.31 -20.10
C ALA A 195 -32.13 -0.97 -19.50
N ASN A 196 -30.89 -0.94 -19.04
CA ASN A 196 -30.24 -2.07 -18.43
C ASN A 196 -30.27 -1.89 -16.89
N ALA A 197 -31.13 -2.64 -16.21
CA ALA A 197 -31.29 -2.60 -14.76
C ALA A 197 -30.66 -3.82 -14.07
N SER A 198 -30.50 -4.93 -14.80
CA SER A 198 -30.04 -6.20 -14.26
C SER A 198 -28.51 -6.40 -14.35
N ASN A 199 -27.85 -5.78 -15.32
CA ASN A 199 -26.42 -5.92 -15.55
C ASN A 199 -25.70 -4.61 -15.18
N LEU A 200 -25.62 -4.34 -13.89
CA LEU A 200 -25.02 -3.13 -13.36
C LEU A 200 -23.76 -3.49 -12.56
N VAL A 201 -22.79 -2.59 -12.60
CA VAL A 201 -21.64 -2.53 -11.69
C VAL A 201 -21.78 -1.30 -10.79
N THR A 202 -21.35 -1.40 -9.56
CA THR A 202 -21.36 -0.28 -8.62
C THR A 202 -19.95 0.27 -8.43
N VAL A 203 -19.78 1.58 -8.63
CA VAL A 203 -18.51 2.27 -8.41
C VAL A 203 -18.67 3.26 -7.28
N THR A 204 -17.77 3.16 -6.30
CA THR A 204 -17.75 4.00 -5.09
C THR A 204 -16.35 4.52 -4.78
N GLY A 205 -16.23 5.40 -3.78
CA GLY A 205 -14.94 5.91 -3.31
C GLY A 205 -14.45 7.15 -4.06
N ALA A 206 -13.13 7.25 -4.25
CA ALA A 206 -12.47 8.45 -4.76
C ALA A 206 -12.54 8.58 -6.30
N VAL A 207 -13.75 8.62 -6.85
CA VAL A 207 -14.04 8.86 -8.28
C VAL A 207 -14.85 10.13 -8.44
N LYS A 208 -14.83 10.75 -9.63
CA LYS A 208 -15.60 11.98 -9.88
C LYS A 208 -17.10 11.77 -9.78
N VAL A 209 -17.60 10.67 -10.31
CA VAL A 209 -19.04 10.36 -10.34
C VAL A 209 -19.23 8.94 -9.79
N PRO A 210 -19.44 8.77 -8.47
CA PRO A 210 -19.82 7.47 -7.92
C PRO A 210 -21.25 7.12 -8.33
N GLY A 211 -21.51 5.84 -8.59
CA GLY A 211 -22.84 5.42 -9.06
C GLY A 211 -22.90 3.98 -9.54
N ARG A 212 -24.05 3.64 -10.15
CA ARG A 212 -24.24 2.36 -10.83
C ARG A 212 -24.11 2.57 -12.33
N TYR A 213 -23.30 1.73 -12.97
CA TYR A 213 -23.00 1.81 -14.39
C TYR A 213 -23.50 0.55 -15.11
N PRO A 214 -24.25 0.71 -16.20
CA PRO A 214 -24.69 -0.43 -16.98
C PRO A 214 -23.54 -1.02 -17.79
N LEU A 215 -23.49 -2.34 -17.84
CA LEU A 215 -22.57 -3.07 -18.70
C LEU A 215 -23.17 -3.27 -20.09
N SER A 216 -22.33 -3.17 -21.11
CA SER A 216 -22.72 -3.48 -22.51
C SER A 216 -22.23 -4.87 -22.92
N SER A 217 -22.68 -5.33 -24.07
CA SER A 217 -22.21 -6.59 -24.66
C SER A 217 -20.75 -6.54 -25.16
N ALA A 218 -20.13 -5.35 -25.16
CA ALA A 218 -18.72 -5.20 -25.54
C ALA A 218 -17.77 -5.75 -24.50
N GLY A 219 -18.21 -5.84 -23.22
CA GLY A 219 -17.42 -6.34 -22.11
C GLY A 219 -16.44 -5.28 -21.61
N GLU A 220 -16.92 -4.40 -20.77
CA GLU A 220 -16.11 -3.34 -20.15
C GLU A 220 -15.06 -3.92 -19.21
N THR A 221 -13.90 -3.27 -19.19
CA THR A 221 -12.82 -3.55 -18.27
C THR A 221 -12.85 -2.62 -17.05
N LEU A 222 -12.02 -2.89 -16.03
CA LEU A 222 -11.90 -2.02 -14.86
C LEU A 222 -11.55 -0.58 -15.25
N VAL A 223 -10.64 -0.41 -16.22
CA VAL A 223 -10.22 0.92 -16.68
C VAL A 223 -11.34 1.63 -17.42
N ASP A 224 -12.15 0.91 -18.23
CA ASP A 224 -13.30 1.50 -18.96
C ASP A 224 -14.35 2.01 -17.99
N ILE A 225 -14.68 1.22 -16.98
CA ILE A 225 -15.63 1.62 -15.94
C ILE A 225 -15.11 2.82 -15.13
N LEU A 226 -13.82 2.81 -14.77
CA LEU A 226 -13.21 3.94 -14.09
C LEU A 226 -13.25 5.21 -14.94
N ALA A 227 -12.98 5.10 -16.24
CA ALA A 227 -13.07 6.21 -17.19
C ALA A 227 -14.51 6.75 -17.30
N THR A 228 -15.51 5.85 -17.36
CA THR A 228 -16.93 6.20 -17.37
C THR A 228 -17.35 6.91 -16.08
N ALA A 229 -16.77 6.52 -14.92
CA ALA A 229 -16.95 7.20 -13.63
C ALA A 229 -16.20 8.55 -13.53
N GLY A 230 -15.56 9.00 -14.62
CA GLY A 230 -14.84 10.28 -14.68
C GLY A 230 -13.40 10.22 -14.16
N GLY A 231 -12.87 9.04 -13.90
CA GLY A 231 -11.52 8.82 -13.41
C GLY A 231 -11.37 9.00 -11.90
N SER A 232 -10.15 8.75 -11.40
CA SER A 232 -9.79 8.96 -9.99
C SER A 232 -9.67 10.45 -9.66
N LEU A 233 -10.02 10.81 -8.42
CA LEU A 233 -9.80 12.15 -7.86
C LEU A 233 -8.35 12.38 -7.40
N SER A 234 -7.57 11.32 -7.24
CA SER A 234 -6.20 11.36 -6.73
C SER A 234 -5.19 10.93 -7.79
N GLN A 235 -3.90 11.10 -7.48
CA GLN A 235 -2.82 10.66 -8.35
C GLN A 235 -2.87 9.14 -8.57
N GLN A 236 -2.43 8.68 -9.73
CA GLN A 236 -2.47 7.26 -10.10
C GLN A 236 -1.64 6.37 -9.16
N SER A 237 -0.50 6.89 -8.65
CA SER A 237 0.38 6.21 -7.69
C SER A 237 -0.31 5.84 -6.38
N ASP A 238 -1.24 6.69 -5.93
CA ASP A 238 -1.90 6.55 -4.63
C ASP A 238 -3.28 5.89 -4.75
N THR A 239 -3.74 5.67 -5.98
CA THR A 239 -5.07 5.13 -6.26
C THR A 239 -5.04 3.60 -6.35
N TRP A 240 -5.93 2.96 -5.61
CA TRP A 240 -6.15 1.52 -5.62
C TRP A 240 -7.61 1.22 -5.97
N LEU A 241 -7.81 0.20 -6.79
CA LEU A 241 -9.13 -0.35 -7.06
C LEU A 241 -9.31 -1.62 -6.22
N GLU A 242 -10.31 -1.58 -5.35
CA GLU A 242 -10.76 -2.72 -4.56
C GLU A 242 -12.01 -3.29 -5.22
N VAL A 243 -11.84 -4.45 -5.86
CA VAL A 243 -12.91 -5.13 -6.57
C VAL A 243 -13.47 -6.25 -5.71
N THR A 244 -14.74 -6.16 -5.36
CA THR A 244 -15.46 -7.24 -4.68
C THR A 244 -16.32 -7.98 -5.67
N ARG A 245 -15.98 -9.24 -5.94
CA ARG A 245 -16.71 -10.16 -6.83
C ARG A 245 -17.07 -11.43 -6.07
N ARG A 246 -18.36 -11.75 -5.98
CA ARG A 246 -18.85 -12.98 -5.29
C ARG A 246 -18.30 -13.16 -3.88
N GLY A 247 -18.13 -12.06 -3.12
CA GLY A 247 -17.59 -12.10 -1.75
C GLY A 247 -16.06 -12.16 -1.65
N GLN A 248 -15.35 -12.23 -2.77
CA GLN A 248 -13.89 -12.12 -2.80
C GLN A 248 -13.47 -10.67 -3.03
N LEU A 249 -12.57 -10.17 -2.21
CA LEU A 249 -11.99 -8.84 -2.32
C LEU A 249 -10.59 -8.93 -2.91
N ILE A 250 -10.36 -8.20 -4.01
CA ILE A 250 -9.04 -8.04 -4.61
C ILE A 250 -8.71 -6.56 -4.71
N SER A 251 -7.49 -6.20 -4.35
CA SER A 251 -7.01 -4.82 -4.36
C SER A 251 -5.87 -4.67 -5.37
N VAL A 252 -6.03 -3.76 -6.33
CA VAL A 252 -5.07 -3.54 -7.42
C VAL A 252 -4.70 -2.06 -7.50
N PRO A 253 -3.40 -1.72 -7.56
CA PRO A 253 -2.99 -0.34 -7.80
C PRO A 253 -3.37 0.08 -9.23
N LEU A 254 -3.93 1.29 -9.38
CA LEU A 254 -4.35 1.82 -10.68
C LEU A 254 -3.19 1.87 -11.68
N GLN A 255 -2.01 2.24 -11.21
CA GLN A 255 -0.82 2.30 -12.05
C GLN A 255 -0.45 0.94 -12.67
N LYS A 256 -0.62 -0.15 -11.91
CA LYS A 256 -0.39 -1.52 -12.43
C LYS A 256 -1.40 -1.85 -13.53
N LEU A 257 -2.69 -1.49 -13.37
CA LEU A 257 -3.72 -1.68 -14.39
C LEU A 257 -3.39 -0.96 -15.69
N LEU A 258 -2.85 0.26 -15.58
CA LEU A 258 -2.52 1.08 -16.76
C LEU A 258 -1.26 0.60 -17.49
N ARG A 259 -0.27 0.04 -16.76
CA ARG A 259 0.99 -0.44 -17.34
C ARG A 259 0.93 -1.89 -17.83
N MET A 260 0.08 -2.72 -17.24
CA MET A 260 -0.03 -4.16 -17.55
C MET A 260 -1.43 -4.48 -18.10
N PRO A 261 -1.61 -4.59 -19.43
CA PRO A 261 -2.92 -4.91 -20.03
C PRO A 261 -3.53 -6.21 -19.49
N THR A 262 -2.70 -7.18 -19.12
CA THR A 262 -3.15 -8.46 -18.54
C THR A 262 -3.76 -8.32 -17.14
N ALA A 263 -3.51 -7.21 -16.45
CA ALA A 263 -4.09 -6.90 -15.15
C ALA A 263 -5.47 -6.22 -15.28
N ASN A 264 -5.82 -5.69 -16.47
CA ASN A 264 -7.07 -5.01 -16.74
C ASN A 264 -8.16 -6.02 -17.08
N ILE A 265 -8.78 -6.60 -16.05
CA ILE A 265 -9.81 -7.63 -16.17
C ILE A 265 -11.16 -7.07 -16.59
N HIS A 266 -11.99 -7.92 -17.22
CA HIS A 266 -13.40 -7.60 -17.49
C HIS A 266 -14.22 -7.55 -16.21
N VAL A 267 -15.16 -6.62 -16.17
CA VAL A 267 -16.08 -6.41 -15.05
C VAL A 267 -17.31 -7.30 -15.22
N ASP A 268 -17.76 -7.93 -14.16
CA ASP A 268 -18.97 -8.75 -14.13
C ASP A 268 -20.14 -7.99 -13.48
N LYS A 269 -21.36 -8.39 -13.84
CA LYS A 269 -22.56 -7.87 -13.19
C LYS A 269 -22.54 -8.12 -11.69
N GLY A 270 -22.89 -7.10 -10.91
CA GLY A 270 -22.90 -7.14 -9.46
C GLY A 270 -21.52 -6.92 -8.82
N ASP A 271 -20.48 -6.65 -9.59
CA ASP A 271 -19.21 -6.22 -9.04
C ASP A 271 -19.35 -4.89 -8.29
N LEU A 272 -18.68 -4.80 -7.15
CA LEU A 272 -18.47 -3.56 -6.43
C LEU A 272 -17.02 -3.13 -6.61
N ILE A 273 -16.82 -1.98 -7.24
CA ILE A 273 -15.50 -1.36 -7.44
C ILE A 273 -15.42 -0.16 -6.49
N ASN A 274 -14.57 -0.27 -5.48
CA ASN A 274 -14.29 0.79 -4.53
C ASN A 274 -12.93 1.40 -4.82
N VAL A 275 -12.89 2.67 -5.20
CA VAL A 275 -11.66 3.38 -5.49
C VAL A 275 -11.15 4.03 -4.20
N VAL A 276 -10.02 3.55 -3.70
CA VAL A 276 -9.42 3.97 -2.42
C VAL A 276 -8.13 4.71 -2.68
N VAL A 277 -7.89 5.75 -1.88
CA VAL A 277 -6.62 6.46 -1.87
C VAL A 277 -5.77 5.90 -0.73
N LYS A 278 -4.65 5.30 -1.06
CA LYS A 278 -3.67 4.78 -0.09
C LYS A 278 -2.35 5.50 -0.37
N ALA A 279 -2.10 6.57 0.37
CA ALA A 279 -0.80 7.22 0.31
C ALA A 279 0.28 6.22 0.70
N ARG A 280 1.25 6.05 -0.17
CA ARG A 280 2.40 5.18 0.04
C ARG A 280 3.57 6.06 0.47
N THR A 281 3.98 5.94 1.72
CA THR A 281 5.05 6.76 2.29
C THR A 281 6.11 5.89 2.94
N TYR A 282 7.33 6.43 3.01
CA TYR A 282 8.42 5.91 3.83
C TYR A 282 8.97 7.04 4.70
N GLN A 283 9.58 6.67 5.82
CA GLN A 283 10.14 7.64 6.76
C GLN A 283 11.67 7.59 6.73
N VAL A 284 12.29 8.76 6.88
CA VAL A 284 13.75 8.90 7.01
C VAL A 284 14.07 9.52 8.38
N PHE A 285 14.91 8.84 9.16
CA PHE A 285 15.36 9.26 10.48
C PHE A 285 16.88 9.26 10.61
N GLY A 286 17.37 9.88 11.69
CA GLY A 286 18.78 9.90 12.06
C GLY A 286 19.57 11.00 11.36
N ALA A 287 20.83 10.73 11.00
CA ALA A 287 21.78 11.71 10.47
C ALA A 287 21.57 12.04 8.98
N ALA A 288 20.32 12.29 8.58
CA ALA A 288 19.95 12.85 7.29
C ALA A 288 19.83 14.37 7.40
N LYS A 289 20.06 15.10 6.30
CA LYS A 289 19.92 16.57 6.29
C LYS A 289 18.46 17.00 6.49
N GLN A 290 17.52 16.23 5.98
CA GLN A 290 16.06 16.51 6.07
C GLN A 290 15.32 15.22 6.47
N PRO A 291 15.38 14.82 7.76
CA PRO A 291 14.59 13.69 8.24
C PRO A 291 13.10 14.05 8.17
N SER A 292 12.31 13.24 7.47
CA SER A 292 10.88 13.48 7.23
C SER A 292 10.22 12.23 6.69
N GLU A 293 8.91 12.32 6.46
CA GLU A 293 8.13 11.36 5.69
C GLU A 293 8.09 11.78 4.23
N TYR A 294 8.31 10.83 3.33
CA TYR A 294 8.37 11.03 1.89
C TYR A 294 7.42 10.08 1.16
N PRO A 295 6.80 10.52 0.05
CA PRO A 295 5.98 9.63 -0.76
C PRO A 295 6.85 8.62 -1.52
N VAL A 296 6.38 7.37 -1.60
CA VAL A 296 6.95 6.37 -2.51
C VAL A 296 6.47 6.69 -3.92
N ARG A 297 7.37 7.10 -4.79
CA ARG A 297 7.07 7.41 -6.20
C ARG A 297 7.27 6.16 -7.05
N ASP A 298 6.30 5.87 -7.90
CA ASP A 298 6.37 4.77 -8.86
C ASP A 298 6.75 5.30 -10.25
N ASP A 299 7.91 5.98 -10.32
CA ASP A 299 8.54 6.34 -11.60
C ASP A 299 8.93 5.07 -12.36
N ASP A 300 9.43 5.20 -13.59
CA ASP A 300 9.81 4.04 -14.42
C ASP A 300 10.84 3.14 -13.72
N ASP A 301 11.74 3.72 -12.91
CA ASP A 301 12.73 3.00 -12.10
C ASP A 301 12.25 2.67 -10.67
N GLY A 302 11.07 3.11 -10.27
CA GLY A 302 10.54 3.03 -8.90
C GLY A 302 11.28 3.92 -7.90
N GLU A 303 10.82 3.95 -6.65
CA GLU A 303 11.48 4.65 -5.54
C GLU A 303 12.56 3.74 -4.95
N THR A 304 13.83 4.14 -5.04
CA THR A 304 14.96 3.35 -4.53
C THR A 304 15.54 3.95 -3.25
N VAL A 305 16.30 3.16 -2.49
CA VAL A 305 17.01 3.66 -1.30
C VAL A 305 17.93 4.84 -1.65
N ALA A 306 18.59 4.82 -2.81
CA ALA A 306 19.41 5.93 -3.27
C ALA A 306 18.58 7.20 -3.52
N LYS A 307 17.40 7.09 -4.15
CA LYS A 307 16.47 8.21 -4.34
C LYS A 307 15.96 8.71 -2.98
N GLY A 308 15.57 7.80 -2.08
CA GLY A 308 15.13 8.14 -0.73
C GLY A 308 16.18 8.92 0.07
N LEU A 309 17.45 8.49 0.01
CA LEU A 309 18.55 9.24 0.61
C LEU A 309 18.72 10.62 -0.06
N ALA A 310 18.59 10.71 -1.37
CA ALA A 310 18.70 11.98 -2.08
C ALA A 310 17.56 12.95 -1.73
N HIS A 311 16.31 12.47 -1.60
CA HIS A 311 15.18 13.28 -1.15
C HIS A 311 15.40 13.83 0.27
N ALA A 312 16.00 13.04 1.16
CA ALA A 312 16.39 13.47 2.51
C ALA A 312 17.62 14.38 2.53
N GLY A 313 18.13 14.82 1.37
CA GLY A 313 19.30 15.71 1.23
C GLY A 313 20.64 15.00 1.45
N GLY A 314 20.66 13.67 1.50
CA GLY A 314 21.86 12.87 1.75
C GLY A 314 22.25 12.77 3.22
N LEU A 315 23.38 12.13 3.47
CA LEU A 315 23.96 11.98 4.80
C LEU A 315 24.59 13.31 5.25
N ILE A 316 24.55 13.58 6.54
CA ILE A 316 25.28 14.71 7.14
C ILE A 316 26.73 14.27 7.35
N ASP A 317 27.68 14.79 6.57
CA ASP A 317 29.10 14.40 6.58
C ASP A 317 29.75 14.48 7.97
N SER A 318 29.34 15.46 8.78
CA SER A 318 29.88 15.67 10.15
C SER A 318 29.27 14.77 11.20
N GLN A 319 28.19 14.03 10.90
CA GLN A 319 27.40 13.30 11.89
C GLN A 319 27.15 11.84 11.50
N ALA A 320 26.94 11.54 10.24
CA ALA A 320 26.52 10.23 9.77
C ALA A 320 27.68 9.20 9.79
N ASP A 321 27.36 7.96 10.20
CA ASP A 321 28.20 6.80 9.88
C ASP A 321 27.76 6.23 8.53
N SER A 322 28.56 6.39 7.49
CA SER A 322 28.25 5.89 6.15
C SER A 322 28.11 4.35 6.07
N ARG A 323 28.56 3.62 7.08
CA ARG A 323 28.38 2.16 7.20
C ARG A 323 27.07 1.79 7.90
N GLY A 324 26.34 2.76 8.44
CA GLY A 324 25.16 2.61 9.25
C GLY A 324 23.90 3.13 8.60
N VAL A 325 23.70 2.88 7.32
CA VAL A 325 22.43 3.13 6.65
C VAL A 325 21.60 1.85 6.73
N PHE A 326 20.48 1.92 7.46
CA PHE A 326 19.61 0.79 7.74
C PHE A 326 18.21 1.04 7.19
N LEU A 327 17.59 0.01 6.59
CA LEU A 327 16.20 0.04 6.21
C LEU A 327 15.45 -1.03 7.00
N PHE A 328 14.43 -0.60 7.74
CA PHE A 328 13.58 -1.47 8.56
C PHE A 328 12.30 -1.76 7.77
N ARG A 329 11.98 -3.04 7.62
CA ARG A 329 10.82 -3.53 6.88
C ARG A 329 10.26 -4.79 7.50
N TYR A 330 8.95 -4.96 7.43
CA TYR A 330 8.29 -6.22 7.75
C TYR A 330 8.11 -7.06 6.47
N GLU A 331 8.85 -8.16 6.35
CA GLU A 331 8.84 -9.05 5.19
C GLU A 331 7.96 -10.29 5.36
N ARG A 332 7.53 -10.88 4.26
CA ARG A 332 6.85 -12.18 4.27
C ARG A 332 7.81 -13.28 4.73
N PRO A 333 7.38 -14.27 5.55
CA PRO A 333 8.26 -15.35 6.03
C PRO A 333 9.00 -16.08 4.90
N LYS A 334 8.32 -16.32 3.77
CA LYS A 334 8.88 -16.97 2.57
C LYS A 334 10.13 -16.24 2.05
N ILE A 335 10.12 -14.90 2.00
CA ILE A 335 11.26 -14.10 1.56
C ILE A 335 12.47 -14.30 2.48
N VAL A 336 12.20 -14.32 3.80
CA VAL A 336 13.26 -14.49 4.80
C VAL A 336 13.86 -15.90 4.77
N GLU A 337 13.06 -16.91 4.43
CA GLU A 337 13.54 -18.28 4.24
C GLU A 337 14.48 -18.39 3.04
N GLU A 338 14.22 -17.67 1.96
CA GLU A 338 15.06 -17.66 0.76
C GLU A 338 16.40 -16.94 0.95
N PHE A 339 16.52 -16.02 1.92
CA PHE A 339 17.82 -15.41 2.27
C PHE A 339 18.79 -16.43 2.89
N LYS A 340 18.27 -17.48 3.52
CA LYS A 340 19.11 -18.52 4.12
C LYS A 340 19.70 -19.41 3.03
N GLN A 341 20.94 -19.12 2.62
CA GLN A 341 21.67 -20.00 1.73
C GLN A 341 21.82 -21.41 2.35
N PRO A 342 21.76 -22.50 1.53
CA PRO A 342 21.77 -23.87 2.04
C PRO A 342 23.02 -24.28 2.84
N LEU A 343 24.08 -23.45 2.85
CA LEU A 343 25.34 -23.72 3.58
C LEU A 343 25.37 -23.21 5.03
N GLN A 344 24.38 -22.43 5.51
CA GLN A 344 24.32 -21.91 6.88
C GLN A 344 23.25 -22.58 7.75
N VAL A 345 22.74 -23.73 7.38
CA VAL A 345 21.69 -24.49 8.10
C VAL A 345 22.15 -25.01 9.47
N ILE A 346 23.41 -24.85 9.86
CA ILE A 346 23.98 -25.51 11.07
C ILE A 346 23.65 -24.78 12.37
N GLN A 347 23.04 -23.59 12.38
CA GLN A 347 22.67 -22.89 13.63
C GLN A 347 21.24 -22.34 13.65
N ALA A 348 20.31 -22.96 12.97
CA ALA A 348 18.91 -22.51 12.87
C ALA A 348 18.02 -23.01 14.02
N GLU A 349 18.41 -22.78 15.30
CA GLU A 349 17.52 -23.10 16.43
C GLU A 349 16.56 -21.96 16.85
N ALA A 350 16.57 -20.82 16.20
CA ALA A 350 15.63 -19.75 16.50
C ALA A 350 14.93 -19.30 15.21
N GLN A 351 13.69 -19.75 15.00
CA GLN A 351 12.82 -19.17 13.96
C GLN A 351 12.72 -17.66 14.19
N PRO A 352 12.83 -16.83 13.13
CA PRO A 352 12.60 -15.41 13.25
C PRO A 352 11.20 -15.18 13.85
N LEU A 353 11.10 -14.23 14.77
CA LEU A 353 9.83 -13.92 15.41
C LEU A 353 8.87 -13.35 14.37
N VAL A 354 7.86 -14.14 14.02
CA VAL A 354 6.75 -13.64 13.20
C VAL A 354 5.91 -12.73 14.08
N ASP A 355 5.74 -11.50 13.70
CA ASP A 355 4.84 -10.57 14.38
C ASP A 355 3.41 -11.12 14.36
N PRO A 356 2.79 -11.33 15.52
CA PRO A 356 1.47 -11.95 15.61
C PRO A 356 0.35 -11.09 14.99
N VAL A 357 0.56 -9.79 14.83
CA VAL A 357 -0.42 -8.87 14.26
C VAL A 357 -0.36 -8.86 12.74
N THR A 358 0.84 -8.79 12.18
CA THR A 358 1.04 -8.66 10.73
C THR A 358 1.29 -9.98 10.02
N GLY A 359 1.65 -11.05 10.75
CA GLY A 359 2.09 -12.31 10.19
C GLY A 359 3.42 -12.20 9.43
N ARG A 360 4.18 -11.12 9.64
CA ARG A 360 5.42 -10.79 8.93
C ARG A 360 6.63 -10.85 9.85
N VAL A 361 7.81 -10.93 9.26
CA VAL A 361 9.09 -10.99 9.97
C VAL A 361 9.77 -9.62 9.90
N PRO A 362 10.19 -9.03 11.03
CA PRO A 362 10.97 -7.80 11.02
C PRO A 362 12.37 -8.06 10.46
N VAL A 363 12.74 -7.33 9.42
CA VAL A 363 14.04 -7.40 8.74
C VAL A 363 14.69 -6.02 8.75
N VAL A 364 15.97 -5.98 9.01
CA VAL A 364 16.81 -4.79 8.91
C VAL A 364 17.82 -5.00 7.80
N TYR A 365 17.69 -4.26 6.72
CA TYR A 365 18.65 -4.27 5.63
C TYR A 365 19.74 -3.26 5.87
N ALA A 366 21.01 -3.71 5.80
CA ALA A 366 22.18 -2.89 6.08
C ALA A 366 22.91 -2.51 4.77
N PHE A 367 23.11 -1.21 4.56
CA PHE A 367 23.85 -0.66 3.42
C PHE A 367 25.16 -0.06 3.90
N ASP A 368 26.28 -0.49 3.32
CA ASP A 368 27.61 0.08 3.57
C ASP A 368 27.94 1.13 2.49
N MET A 369 27.52 2.38 2.73
CA MET A 369 27.77 3.51 1.81
C MET A 369 29.21 4.02 1.87
N SER A 370 30.11 3.44 2.70
CA SER A 370 31.54 3.74 2.66
C SER A 370 32.24 3.11 1.44
N LYS A 371 31.53 2.19 0.76
CA LYS A 371 32.05 1.46 -0.42
C LYS A 371 31.19 1.74 -1.66
N PRO A 372 31.80 1.80 -2.86
CA PRO A 372 31.05 1.97 -4.11
C PRO A 372 29.94 0.92 -4.30
N LYS A 373 30.16 -0.33 -3.87
CA LYS A 373 29.15 -1.40 -3.92
C LYS A 373 27.84 -1.00 -3.22
N GLY A 374 27.92 -0.32 -2.07
CA GLY A 374 26.75 0.11 -1.31
C GLY A 374 25.83 1.04 -2.12
N TYR A 375 26.41 1.99 -2.88
CA TYR A 375 25.65 2.88 -3.76
C TYR A 375 24.94 2.11 -4.86
N PHE A 376 25.62 1.17 -5.54
CA PHE A 376 24.98 0.35 -6.57
C PHE A 376 23.84 -0.49 -6.00
N MET A 377 24.00 -1.07 -4.81
CA MET A 377 22.93 -1.82 -4.15
C MET A 377 21.75 -0.90 -3.79
N ALA A 378 22.03 0.30 -3.26
CA ALA A 378 20.98 1.28 -2.92
C ALA A 378 20.22 1.79 -4.17
N MET A 379 20.85 1.85 -5.33
CA MET A 379 20.20 2.23 -6.59
C MET A 379 19.23 1.17 -7.12
N HIS A 380 19.42 -0.11 -6.75
CA HIS A 380 18.56 -1.20 -7.19
C HIS A 380 17.55 -1.66 -6.12
N PHE A 381 17.77 -1.31 -4.86
CA PHE A 381 16.88 -1.70 -3.79
C PHE A 381 15.63 -0.82 -3.75
N GLN A 382 14.48 -1.40 -4.08
CA GLN A 382 13.18 -0.72 -4.13
C GLN A 382 12.60 -0.46 -2.74
N MET A 383 12.21 0.80 -2.48
CA MET A 383 11.48 1.21 -1.29
C MET A 383 10.02 0.75 -1.36
N GLN A 384 9.46 0.43 -0.21
CA GLN A 384 8.04 0.08 -0.07
C GLN A 384 7.34 1.01 0.91
N SER A 385 6.01 1.04 0.84
CA SER A 385 5.21 1.78 1.82
C SER A 385 5.41 1.21 3.22
N GLY A 386 5.67 2.11 4.19
CA GLY A 386 5.93 1.75 5.57
C GLY A 386 7.40 1.45 5.90
N ASP A 387 8.31 1.58 4.93
CA ASP A 387 9.74 1.47 5.19
C ASP A 387 10.23 2.60 6.08
N VAL A 388 11.17 2.26 6.96
CA VAL A 388 11.90 3.23 7.78
C VAL A 388 13.36 3.20 7.39
N LEU A 389 13.85 4.26 6.78
CA LEU A 389 15.25 4.45 6.45
C LEU A 389 15.93 5.22 7.59
N PHE A 390 16.87 4.60 8.27
CA PHE A 390 17.57 5.16 9.41
C PHE A 390 19.05 5.32 9.10
N ILE A 391 19.58 6.50 9.34
CA ILE A 391 21.00 6.81 9.19
C ILE A 391 21.62 6.96 10.58
N SER A 392 22.52 6.05 10.93
CA SER A 392 23.17 6.02 12.23
C SER A 392 24.18 7.17 12.39
N ASN A 393 24.29 7.70 13.60
CA ASN A 393 25.33 8.65 13.95
C ASN A 393 26.70 7.96 14.07
N ALA A 394 27.76 8.66 13.70
CA ALA A 394 29.12 8.24 13.92
C ALA A 394 29.48 8.33 15.43
N ARG A 395 30.22 7.35 15.94
CA ARG A 395 30.64 7.31 17.37
C ARG A 395 31.35 8.57 17.82
N LEU A 396 32.13 9.21 16.98
CA LEU A 396 32.85 10.44 17.29
C LEU A 396 31.90 11.58 17.66
N VAL A 397 30.73 11.65 17.06
CA VAL A 397 29.74 12.71 17.32
C VAL A 397 29.23 12.63 18.77
N GLU A 398 29.03 11.43 19.28
CA GLU A 398 28.64 11.22 20.68
C GLU A 398 29.71 11.71 21.64
N TRP A 399 30.99 11.48 21.34
CA TRP A 399 32.11 12.04 22.09
C TRP A 399 32.20 13.56 22.02
N LEU A 400 31.92 14.16 20.86
CA LEU A 400 31.91 15.62 20.70
C LEU A 400 30.80 16.27 21.51
N LYS A 401 29.61 15.64 21.64
CA LYS A 401 28.54 16.12 22.55
C LYS A 401 29.05 16.17 24.00
N VAL A 402 29.79 15.17 24.46
CA VAL A 402 30.39 15.11 25.79
C VAL A 402 31.42 16.24 25.98
N ILE A 403 32.30 16.44 25.01
CA ILE A 403 33.36 17.47 25.06
C ILE A 403 32.72 18.86 25.07
N ASN A 404 31.69 19.12 24.25
CA ASN A 404 30.98 20.38 24.23
C ASN A 404 30.25 20.67 25.57
N LEU A 405 29.62 19.67 26.17
CA LEU A 405 29.03 19.78 27.50
C LEU A 405 30.10 20.15 28.54
N LEU A 406 31.25 19.49 28.55
CA LEU A 406 32.37 19.80 29.47
C LEU A 406 32.91 21.23 29.19
N GLY A 407 33.01 21.66 27.94
CA GLY A 407 33.46 22.99 27.56
C GLY A 407 32.52 24.10 28.06
N THR A 408 31.21 23.87 28.09
CA THR A 408 30.24 24.84 28.64
C THR A 408 30.38 24.98 30.18
N PHE A 409 30.69 23.90 30.88
CA PHE A 409 30.93 23.94 32.34
C PHE A 409 32.23 24.69 32.70
N THR A 410 33.29 24.56 31.88
CA THR A 410 34.54 25.29 32.13
C THR A 410 34.42 26.79 31.86
N GLN A 411 33.61 27.21 30.89
CA GLN A 411 33.31 28.62 30.64
C GLN A 411 32.42 29.24 31.72
N ALA A 412 31.50 28.49 32.29
CA ALA A 412 30.67 28.95 33.40
C ALA A 412 31.53 29.14 34.69
N GLY A 413 32.50 28.26 34.94
CA GLY A 413 33.42 28.37 36.07
C GLY A 413 34.37 29.54 35.98
N SER A 414 34.84 29.93 34.80
CA SER A 414 35.73 31.06 34.58
C SER A 414 35.03 32.42 34.76
N ARG A 415 33.74 32.51 34.44
CA ARG A 415 32.94 33.74 34.65
C ARG A 415 32.58 33.96 36.14
N GLY A 416 32.50 32.92 36.93
CA GLY A 416 32.28 33.03 38.39
C GLY A 416 33.52 33.47 39.16
N ALA A 417 34.71 33.21 38.67
CA ALA A 417 35.97 33.59 39.31
C ALA A 417 36.37 35.07 39.11
N SER A 418 35.83 35.74 38.09
CA SER A 418 36.12 37.14 37.78
C SER A 418 35.20 38.14 38.52
N MET A 419 34.18 37.69 39.25
CA MET A 419 33.29 38.57 40.07
C MET A 419 33.65 38.58 41.57
N GLY A 420 34.70 37.86 41.99
CA GLY A 420 35.10 37.79 43.39
C GLY A 420 36.34 38.66 43.82
N GLY A 421 36.80 39.54 42.94
CA GLY A 421 38.00 40.37 43.21
C GLY A 421 37.68 41.89 43.20
N GLY A 422 36.90 42.35 44.17
CA GLY A 422 36.61 43.76 44.28
C GLY A 422 36.06 44.10 45.67
N PHE A 423 36.94 44.17 46.70
CA PHE A 423 36.87 44.96 47.91
C PHE A 423 38.29 45.26 48.37
#